data_8cffe1336500c5cb78132bf2f9c5b068
#
_entry.id   8cffe1336500c5cb78132bf2f9c5b068
#
_cell.length_a   1.000
_cell.length_b   1.000
_cell.length_c   1.000
_cell.angle_alpha   90.00
_cell.angle_beta   90.00
_cell.angle_gamma   90.00
#
_symmetry.space_group_name_H-M   'P 1'
#
loop_
_entity.id
_entity.type
_entity.pdbx_description
1 polymer ?
#
loop_
_entity_poly.entity_id
_entity_poly.type
_entity_poly.pdbx_seq_one_letter_code
_entity_poly.pdbx_strand_id
1 'polypeptide(L)'
;IDVLAYIPGIVVDNSGIKLIGKDNVLILIDNRAVSSFSEVENLSVNSIKTVAIEKNAGVRYDSKYKSILRISTKKRNSNAVEISQRTKVGRKVSNTENVNFCLGSNKITLDGGVAMNFRNDLNHYTAETQNIANNAQYISQQSVRNRRKGFDASLGLKYEFSDNHYLQLFDNFYYAGNKPTNNSCTDLYESDLYEQVFTEITSNYNERNNRLNLFYNLPLWKDSRLE
;
A
#
# COMPACT_ATOMS: atom_id res chain seq x y z
N ILE A 1 1.55 -4.87 9.53
CA ILE A 1 1.90 -5.71 8.35
C ILE A 1 2.48 -7.04 8.79
N ASP A 2 3.36 -7.06 9.78
CA ASP A 2 4.06 -8.29 10.19
C ASP A 2 3.09 -9.44 10.52
N VAL A 3 1.89 -9.13 11.03
CA VAL A 3 0.87 -10.16 11.31
C VAL A 3 0.24 -10.73 10.03
N LEU A 4 0.06 -9.94 9.00
CA LEU A 4 -0.51 -10.43 7.74
C LEU A 4 0.47 -11.38 7.03
N ALA A 5 1.77 -11.21 7.22
CA ALA A 5 2.78 -12.12 6.68
C ALA A 5 2.76 -13.52 7.33
N TYR A 6 2.19 -13.66 8.53
CA TYR A 6 2.01 -14.96 9.20
C TYR A 6 0.73 -15.69 8.80
N ILE A 7 -0.17 -15.04 8.00
CA ILE A 7 -1.40 -15.70 7.55
C ILE A 7 -1.07 -16.59 6.36
N PRO A 8 -1.38 -17.90 6.44
CA PRO A 8 -1.12 -18.82 5.33
C PRO A 8 -1.77 -18.35 4.03
N GLY A 9 -0.98 -18.27 2.98
CA GLY A 9 -1.45 -17.84 1.65
C GLY A 9 -1.29 -16.35 1.36
N ILE A 10 -0.83 -15.54 2.31
CA ILE A 10 -0.51 -14.12 2.10
C ILE A 10 1.01 -13.96 1.93
N VAL A 11 1.40 -13.18 0.93
CA VAL A 11 2.77 -12.72 0.72
C VAL A 11 2.76 -11.20 0.80
N VAL A 12 3.57 -10.64 1.68
CA VAL A 12 3.74 -9.20 1.84
C VAL A 12 5.12 -8.83 1.33
N ASP A 13 5.17 -8.00 0.30
CA ASP A 13 6.42 -7.48 -0.26
C ASP A 13 6.40 -5.95 -0.36
N ASN A 14 7.46 -5.35 -0.91
CA ASN A 14 7.55 -3.90 -1.09
C ASN A 14 6.52 -3.35 -2.10
N SER A 15 5.89 -4.20 -2.90
CA SER A 15 4.87 -3.84 -3.89
C SER A 15 3.44 -3.95 -3.36
N GLY A 16 3.26 -4.57 -2.17
CA GLY A 16 1.96 -4.70 -1.54
C GLY A 16 1.69 -6.09 -0.97
N ILE A 17 0.40 -6.40 -0.83
CA ILE A 17 -0.09 -7.71 -0.38
C ILE A 17 -0.52 -8.52 -1.61
N LYS A 18 -0.02 -9.74 -1.68
CA LYS A 18 -0.40 -10.74 -2.71
C LYS A 18 -0.94 -11.99 -2.03
N LEU A 19 -1.83 -12.68 -2.69
CA LEU A 19 -2.21 -14.03 -2.30
C LEU A 19 -1.47 -15.04 -3.18
N ILE A 20 -1.01 -16.13 -2.59
CA ILE A 20 -0.30 -17.19 -3.35
C ILE A 20 -1.20 -17.67 -4.50
N GLY A 21 -0.69 -17.56 -5.73
CA GLY A 21 -1.41 -17.97 -6.95
C GLY A 21 -2.55 -17.06 -7.39
N LYS A 22 -2.67 -15.85 -6.81
CA LYS A 22 -3.69 -14.86 -7.18
C LYS A 22 -3.08 -13.47 -7.30
N ASP A 23 -3.18 -12.87 -8.47
CA ASP A 23 -2.89 -11.46 -8.70
C ASP A 23 -4.14 -10.61 -8.46
N ASN A 24 -3.97 -9.30 -8.28
CA ASN A 24 -5.04 -8.33 -8.13
C ASN A 24 -6.00 -8.63 -6.96
N VAL A 25 -5.47 -8.52 -5.76
CA VAL A 25 -6.24 -8.67 -4.52
C VAL A 25 -6.92 -7.34 -4.17
N LEU A 26 -8.23 -7.36 -3.99
CA LEU A 26 -8.96 -6.24 -3.38
C LEU A 26 -8.83 -6.33 -1.86
N ILE A 27 -8.33 -5.27 -1.25
CA ILE A 27 -8.24 -5.19 0.22
C ILE A 27 -9.38 -4.32 0.72
N LEU A 28 -10.14 -4.87 1.65
CA LEU A 28 -11.22 -4.18 2.34
C LEU A 28 -10.90 -4.06 3.83
N ILE A 29 -11.01 -2.86 4.38
CA ILE A 29 -11.00 -2.61 5.82
C ILE A 29 -12.40 -2.16 6.22
N ASP A 30 -13.05 -2.93 7.09
CA ASP A 30 -14.44 -2.71 7.54
C ASP A 30 -15.41 -2.49 6.36
N ASN A 31 -15.33 -3.36 5.34
CA ASN A 31 -16.07 -3.33 4.08
C ASN A 31 -15.72 -2.19 3.12
N ARG A 32 -14.78 -1.33 3.44
CA ARG A 32 -14.33 -0.24 2.60
C ARG A 32 -13.07 -0.64 1.82
N ALA A 33 -13.05 -0.37 0.51
CA ALA A 33 -11.86 -0.57 -0.30
C ALA A 33 -10.73 0.36 0.14
N VAL A 34 -9.55 -0.21 0.31
CA VAL A 34 -8.32 0.51 0.67
C VAL A 34 -7.89 1.41 -0.49
N SER A 35 -7.59 2.66 -0.21
CA SER A 35 -7.17 3.65 -1.22
C SER A 35 -5.69 3.56 -1.54
N SER A 36 -4.87 3.23 -0.54
CA SER A 36 -3.43 3.04 -0.68
C SER A 36 -2.97 1.89 0.21
N PHE A 37 -1.86 1.26 -0.16
CA PHE A 37 -1.27 0.20 0.66
C PHE A 37 -0.82 0.69 2.04
N SER A 38 -0.46 1.97 2.16
CA SER A 38 -0.11 2.60 3.43
C SER A 38 -1.23 2.55 4.47
N GLU A 39 -2.51 2.52 4.08
CA GLU A 39 -3.61 2.33 5.04
C GLU A 39 -3.50 0.99 5.78
N VAL A 40 -3.10 -0.06 5.04
CA VAL A 40 -2.90 -1.39 5.64
C VAL A 40 -1.61 -1.42 6.45
N GLU A 41 -0.55 -0.75 5.97
CA GLU A 41 0.71 -0.63 6.70
C GLU A 41 0.54 0.06 8.04
N ASN A 42 -0.32 1.04 8.10
CA ASN A 42 -0.56 1.86 9.28
C ASN A 42 -1.60 1.25 10.22
N LEU A 43 -2.26 0.15 9.81
CA LEU A 43 -3.24 -0.51 10.66
C LEU A 43 -2.55 -1.20 11.84
N SER A 44 -2.92 -0.81 13.05
CA SER A 44 -2.41 -1.45 14.27
C SER A 44 -2.89 -2.90 14.35
N VAL A 45 -1.97 -3.81 14.66
CA VAL A 45 -2.27 -5.22 14.89
C VAL A 45 -3.34 -5.40 15.97
N ASN A 46 -3.26 -4.60 17.03
CA ASN A 46 -4.19 -4.67 18.16
C ASN A 46 -5.61 -4.24 17.78
N SER A 47 -5.76 -3.47 16.71
CA SER A 47 -7.09 -3.05 16.20
C SER A 47 -7.75 -4.12 15.34
N ILE A 48 -7.03 -5.10 14.83
CA ILE A 48 -7.59 -6.15 13.98
C ILE A 48 -8.41 -7.12 14.82
N LYS A 49 -9.64 -7.37 14.38
CA LYS A 49 -10.55 -8.38 14.93
C LYS A 49 -10.46 -9.69 14.15
N THR A 50 -10.64 -9.60 12.83
CA THR A 50 -10.60 -10.77 11.94
C THR A 50 -9.97 -10.39 10.61
N VAL A 51 -9.34 -11.38 9.97
CA VAL A 51 -8.88 -11.31 8.60
C VAL A 51 -9.47 -12.49 7.86
N ALA A 52 -10.20 -12.23 6.77
CA ALA A 52 -10.81 -13.26 5.93
C ALA A 52 -10.29 -13.13 4.49
N ILE A 53 -10.08 -14.27 3.86
CA ILE A 53 -9.64 -14.36 2.47
C ILE A 53 -10.80 -14.97 1.67
N GLU A 54 -11.34 -14.20 0.74
CA GLU A 54 -12.32 -14.68 -0.23
C GLU A 54 -11.59 -14.97 -1.54
N LYS A 55 -11.54 -16.24 -1.92
CA LYS A 55 -10.77 -16.70 -3.10
C LYS A 55 -11.40 -16.27 -4.43
N ASN A 56 -12.64 -15.86 -4.43
CA ASN A 56 -13.36 -15.36 -5.60
C ASN A 56 -14.03 -14.03 -5.23
N ALA A 57 -13.73 -12.96 -5.95
CA ALA A 57 -14.32 -11.64 -5.70
C ALA A 57 -15.83 -11.59 -6.06
N GLY A 58 -16.34 -12.57 -6.82
CA GLY A 58 -17.74 -12.61 -7.25
C GLY A 58 -18.11 -11.50 -8.22
N VAL A 59 -19.38 -11.43 -8.59
CA VAL A 59 -19.92 -10.40 -9.50
C VAL A 59 -20.10 -9.02 -8.86
N ARG A 60 -19.92 -8.93 -7.54
CA ARG A 60 -20.15 -7.71 -6.77
C ARG A 60 -19.02 -6.67 -6.93
N TYR A 61 -17.82 -7.13 -7.26
CA TYR A 61 -16.64 -6.29 -7.40
C TYR A 61 -16.14 -6.30 -8.85
N ASP A 62 -15.37 -5.28 -9.20
CA ASP A 62 -14.74 -5.17 -10.52
C ASP A 62 -14.03 -6.48 -10.91
N SER A 63 -14.28 -6.98 -12.11
CA SER A 63 -13.74 -8.24 -12.65
C SER A 63 -12.20 -8.32 -12.67
N LYS A 64 -11.53 -7.18 -12.53
CA LYS A 64 -10.06 -7.13 -12.37
C LYS A 64 -9.58 -7.76 -11.07
N TYR A 65 -10.42 -7.79 -10.02
CA TYR A 65 -10.07 -8.40 -8.73
C TYR A 65 -10.44 -9.87 -8.73
N LYS A 66 -9.45 -10.71 -8.46
CA LYS A 66 -9.65 -12.18 -8.44
C LYS A 66 -9.87 -12.72 -7.04
N SER A 67 -9.56 -11.95 -6.03
CA SER A 67 -9.71 -12.32 -4.62
C SER A 67 -9.85 -11.09 -3.75
N ILE A 68 -10.41 -11.28 -2.55
CA ILE A 68 -10.62 -10.22 -1.57
C ILE A 68 -9.93 -10.60 -0.27
N LEU A 69 -9.18 -9.66 0.29
CA LEU A 69 -8.70 -9.69 1.66
C LEU A 69 -9.55 -8.75 2.50
N ARG A 70 -10.41 -9.32 3.35
CA ARG A 70 -11.29 -8.55 4.23
C ARG A 70 -10.69 -8.48 5.63
N ILE A 71 -10.39 -7.29 6.09
CA ILE A 71 -9.90 -6.99 7.42
C ILE A 71 -11.03 -6.32 8.19
N SER A 72 -11.45 -6.92 9.29
CA SER A 72 -12.42 -6.29 10.19
C SER A 72 -11.71 -5.82 11.45
N THR A 73 -11.99 -4.58 11.86
CA THR A 73 -11.39 -4.02 13.08
C THR A 73 -12.28 -4.28 14.30
N LYS A 74 -11.67 -4.19 15.47
CA LYS A 74 -12.40 -4.27 16.74
C LYS A 74 -13.26 -3.02 16.89
N LYS A 75 -14.52 -3.17 17.30
CA LYS A 75 -15.37 -2.04 17.67
C LYS A 75 -14.72 -1.32 18.86
N ARG A 76 -14.31 -0.09 18.67
CA ARG A 76 -13.73 0.72 19.75
C ARG A 76 -14.85 1.53 20.39
N ASN A 77 -15.23 1.16 21.60
CA ASN A 77 -16.19 1.92 22.41
C ASN A 77 -15.51 3.02 23.26
N SER A 78 -14.23 3.27 23.03
CA SER A 78 -13.42 4.23 23.79
C SER A 78 -12.62 5.13 22.87
N ASN A 79 -12.48 6.37 23.30
CA ASN A 79 -11.58 7.32 22.64
C ASN A 79 -10.15 6.79 22.69
N ALA A 80 -9.47 6.80 21.56
CA ALA A 80 -8.11 6.33 21.44
C ALA A 80 -7.31 7.24 20.49
N VAL A 81 -6.06 7.48 20.86
CA VAL A 81 -5.07 8.08 19.99
C VAL A 81 -3.88 7.12 19.95
N GLU A 82 -3.40 6.84 18.79
CA GLU A 82 -2.25 5.98 18.56
C GLU A 82 -1.18 6.75 17.77
N ILE A 83 0.02 6.80 18.31
CA ILE A 83 1.17 7.40 17.64
C ILE A 83 2.17 6.28 17.37
N SER A 84 2.61 6.14 16.15
CA SER A 84 3.62 5.16 15.79
C SER A 84 4.69 5.75 14.88
N GLN A 85 5.91 5.29 15.09
CA GLN A 85 7.05 5.62 14.26
C GLN A 85 7.77 4.33 13.85
N ARG A 86 8.13 4.25 12.59
CA ARG A 86 8.93 3.14 12.07
C ARG A 86 10.11 3.69 11.28
N THR A 87 11.30 3.35 11.73
CA THR A 87 12.54 3.69 11.02
C THR A 87 13.17 2.41 10.48
N LYS A 88 13.44 2.39 9.17
CA LYS A 88 14.20 1.32 8.53
C LYS A 88 15.60 1.84 8.20
N VAL A 89 16.60 1.14 8.67
CA VAL A 89 18.02 1.44 8.43
C VAL A 89 18.60 0.34 7.54
N GLY A 90 19.09 0.73 6.39
CA GLY A 90 19.80 -0.12 5.45
C GLY A 90 20.94 0.67 4.84
N ARG A 91 21.20 0.56 3.53
CA ARG A 91 22.12 1.47 2.83
C ARG A 91 21.69 2.93 2.90
N LYS A 92 20.40 3.19 3.05
CA LYS A 92 19.78 4.48 3.30
C LYS A 92 18.70 4.35 4.38
N VAL A 93 18.34 5.48 4.98
CA VAL A 93 17.33 5.54 6.04
C VAL A 93 15.99 5.91 5.45
N SER A 94 14.96 5.18 5.86
CA SER A 94 13.55 5.47 5.55
C SER A 94 12.77 5.58 6.85
N ASN A 95 11.84 6.53 6.93
CA ASN A 95 11.04 6.79 8.12
C ASN A 95 9.55 6.89 7.76
N THR A 96 8.71 6.39 8.66
CA THR A 96 7.25 6.52 8.59
C THR A 96 6.74 6.90 9.97
N GLU A 97 5.96 7.97 10.03
CA GLU A 97 5.34 8.49 11.24
C GLU A 97 3.81 8.50 11.03
N ASN A 98 3.07 8.00 12.02
CA ASN A 98 1.62 7.93 11.96
C ASN A 98 1.02 8.43 13.27
N VAL A 99 -0.06 9.18 13.14
CA VAL A 99 -0.96 9.54 14.23
C VAL A 99 -2.36 9.14 13.82
N ASN A 100 -2.98 8.25 14.57
CA ASN A 100 -4.35 7.82 14.33
C ASN A 100 -5.20 8.14 15.56
N PHE A 101 -6.45 8.47 15.33
CA PHE A 101 -7.41 8.70 16.40
C PHE A 101 -8.74 8.00 16.09
N CYS A 102 -9.44 7.64 17.16
CA CYS A 102 -10.80 7.15 17.10
C CYS A 102 -11.56 7.73 18.31
N LEU A 103 -12.62 8.46 18.03
CA LEU A 103 -13.50 9.04 19.04
C LEU A 103 -14.87 8.40 18.87
N GLY A 104 -15.30 7.61 19.85
CA GLY A 104 -16.52 6.82 19.79
C GLY A 104 -17.52 7.19 20.87
N SER A 105 -18.78 7.31 20.47
CA SER A 105 -19.95 7.35 21.32
C SER A 105 -20.89 6.22 20.88
N ASN A 106 -21.98 5.98 21.64
CA ASN A 106 -22.90 4.86 21.35
C ASN A 106 -23.39 4.77 19.90
N LYS A 107 -23.56 5.90 19.22
CA LYS A 107 -24.10 5.97 17.86
C LYS A 107 -23.17 6.62 16.85
N ILE A 108 -22.16 7.35 17.30
CA ILE A 108 -21.27 8.12 16.43
C ILE A 108 -19.85 7.65 16.65
N THR A 109 -19.15 7.38 15.57
CA THR A 109 -17.71 7.14 15.57
C THR A 109 -17.06 8.11 14.62
N LEU A 110 -16.07 8.86 15.10
CA LEU A 110 -15.17 9.69 14.31
C LEU A 110 -13.79 9.05 14.37
N ASP A 111 -13.26 8.67 13.25
CA ASP A 111 -11.92 8.11 13.13
C ASP A 111 -11.12 8.83 12.07
N GLY A 112 -9.82 8.80 12.20
CA GLY A 112 -8.96 9.41 11.20
C GLY A 112 -7.49 9.27 11.57
N GLY A 113 -6.66 9.81 10.70
CA GLY A 113 -5.23 9.78 10.93
C GLY A 113 -4.44 10.57 9.91
N VAL A 114 -3.18 10.77 10.25
CA VAL A 114 -2.19 11.39 9.39
C VAL A 114 -0.95 10.51 9.40
N ALA A 115 -0.41 10.24 8.21
CA ALA A 115 0.84 9.54 8.04
C ALA A 115 1.81 10.35 7.19
N MET A 116 3.07 10.40 7.61
CA MET A 116 4.18 10.98 6.87
C MET A 116 5.18 9.89 6.54
N ASN A 117 5.52 9.77 5.27
CA ASN A 117 6.43 8.76 4.77
C ASN A 117 7.65 9.40 4.10
N PHE A 118 8.82 9.06 4.59
CA PHE A 118 10.07 9.37 3.92
C PHE A 118 10.76 8.07 3.54
N ARG A 119 10.85 7.78 2.25
CA ARG A 119 11.55 6.61 1.71
C ARG A 119 12.77 7.05 0.92
N ASN A 120 13.89 6.38 1.19
CA ASN A 120 15.13 6.58 0.48
C ASN A 120 15.78 5.22 0.29
N ASP A 121 15.54 4.62 -0.86
CA ASP A 121 16.03 3.29 -1.22
C ASP A 121 17.15 3.42 -2.24
N LEU A 122 18.18 2.58 -2.12
CA LEU A 122 19.27 2.47 -3.06
C LEU A 122 19.47 1.01 -3.44
N ASN A 123 19.22 0.70 -4.69
CA ASN A 123 19.40 -0.63 -5.27
C ASN A 123 20.50 -0.62 -6.29
N HIS A 124 21.29 -1.68 -6.33
CA HIS A 124 22.31 -1.92 -7.35
C HIS A 124 21.96 -3.18 -8.13
N TYR A 125 22.10 -3.08 -9.42
CA TYR A 125 21.88 -4.17 -10.37
C TYR A 125 23.11 -4.31 -11.23
N THR A 126 23.45 -5.55 -11.59
CA THR A 126 24.45 -5.86 -12.60
C THR A 126 23.79 -6.78 -13.60
N ALA A 127 23.91 -6.46 -14.88
CA ALA A 127 23.44 -7.29 -15.97
C ALA A 127 24.59 -7.50 -16.95
N GLU A 128 24.75 -8.74 -17.39
CA GLU A 128 25.67 -9.12 -18.44
C GLU A 128 24.87 -9.66 -19.62
N THR A 129 25.14 -9.15 -20.81
CA THR A 129 24.49 -9.55 -22.05
C THR A 129 25.54 -9.82 -23.09
N GLN A 130 25.49 -10.98 -23.73
CA GLN A 130 26.36 -11.35 -24.82
C GLN A 130 25.56 -11.40 -26.13
N ASN A 131 26.02 -10.69 -27.15
CA ASN A 131 25.50 -10.81 -28.50
C ASN A 131 26.30 -11.86 -29.27
N ILE A 132 25.67 -12.99 -29.59
CA ILE A 132 26.32 -14.14 -30.22
C ILE A 132 26.69 -13.83 -31.67
N ALA A 133 25.94 -12.94 -32.35
CA ALA A 133 26.14 -12.68 -33.77
C ALA A 133 27.46 -11.96 -34.07
N ASN A 134 27.88 -11.04 -33.20
CA ASN A 134 29.12 -10.26 -33.37
C ASN A 134 30.11 -10.45 -32.22
N ASN A 135 29.88 -11.42 -31.34
CA ASN A 135 30.66 -11.70 -30.14
C ASN A 135 30.88 -10.48 -29.24
N ALA A 136 29.95 -9.55 -29.26
CA ALA A 136 29.98 -8.37 -28.37
C ALA A 136 29.46 -8.71 -27.00
N GLN A 137 30.14 -8.23 -25.96
CA GLN A 137 29.75 -8.38 -24.56
C GLN A 137 29.41 -7.01 -23.94
N TYR A 138 28.27 -6.94 -23.29
CA TYR A 138 27.81 -5.73 -22.56
C TYR A 138 27.72 -6.06 -21.08
N ILE A 139 28.45 -5.31 -20.28
CA ILE A 139 28.36 -5.39 -18.81
C ILE A 139 27.77 -4.07 -18.31
N SER A 140 26.53 -4.13 -17.85
CA SER A 140 25.83 -2.95 -17.33
C SER A 140 25.73 -3.00 -15.81
N GLN A 141 26.23 -1.97 -15.15
CA GLN A 141 26.08 -1.74 -13.72
C GLN A 141 25.14 -0.56 -13.52
N GLN A 142 24.06 -0.79 -12.77
CA GLN A 142 23.02 0.19 -12.56
C GLN A 142 22.81 0.45 -11.07
N SER A 143 22.71 1.73 -10.72
CA SER A 143 22.37 2.19 -9.37
C SER A 143 21.08 2.99 -9.42
N VAL A 144 20.04 2.48 -8.80
CA VAL A 144 18.72 3.12 -8.74
C VAL A 144 18.46 3.65 -7.34
N ARG A 145 18.38 4.96 -7.21
CA ARG A 145 18.03 5.64 -5.96
C ARG A 145 16.62 6.19 -6.05
N ASN A 146 15.71 5.68 -5.20
CA ASN A 146 14.33 6.16 -5.09
C ASN A 146 14.19 7.02 -3.84
N ARG A 147 13.86 8.30 -4.04
CA ARG A 147 13.51 9.22 -2.96
C ARG A 147 12.04 9.56 -3.07
N ARG A 148 11.27 9.22 -2.04
CA ARG A 148 9.83 9.49 -1.97
C ARG A 148 9.51 10.17 -0.66
N LYS A 149 8.73 11.25 -0.74
CA LYS A 149 8.11 11.91 0.42
C LYS A 149 6.60 11.82 0.23
N GLY A 150 5.91 11.21 1.17
CA GLY A 150 4.47 11.01 1.11
C GLY A 150 3.77 11.59 2.33
N PHE A 151 2.54 11.99 2.11
CA PHE A 151 1.61 12.45 3.13
C PHE A 151 0.26 11.78 2.86
N ASP A 152 -0.28 11.12 3.87
CA ASP A 152 -1.60 10.53 3.88
C ASP A 152 -2.42 11.19 4.99
N ALA A 153 -3.66 11.55 4.71
CA ALA A 153 -4.62 11.99 5.71
C ALA A 153 -5.96 11.30 5.48
N SER A 154 -6.59 10.84 6.54
CA SER A 154 -7.90 10.19 6.47
C SER A 154 -8.84 10.73 7.54
N LEU A 155 -10.13 10.78 7.22
CA LEU A 155 -11.20 11.15 8.13
C LEU A 155 -12.43 10.30 7.85
N GLY A 156 -12.96 9.65 8.87
CA GLY A 156 -14.15 8.82 8.82
C GLY A 156 -15.18 9.28 9.82
N LEU A 157 -16.43 9.33 9.41
CA LEU A 157 -17.60 9.58 10.28
C LEU A 157 -18.60 8.45 10.05
N LYS A 158 -18.94 7.73 11.11
CA LYS A 158 -19.94 6.66 11.09
C LYS A 158 -21.07 7.01 12.05
N TYR A 159 -22.31 6.88 11.57
CA TYR A 159 -23.51 6.98 12.39
C TYR A 159 -24.25 5.64 12.39
N GLU A 160 -24.46 5.04 13.56
CA GLU A 160 -25.17 3.79 13.75
C GLU A 160 -26.63 4.07 14.17
N PHE A 161 -27.59 3.76 13.30
CA PHE A 161 -29.03 3.84 13.60
C PHE A 161 -29.45 2.70 14.54
N SER A 162 -28.95 1.48 14.26
CA SER A 162 -29.12 0.25 15.03
C SER A 162 -27.99 -0.73 14.72
N ASP A 163 -27.99 -1.91 15.35
CA ASP A 163 -27.07 -2.99 14.99
C ASP A 163 -27.21 -3.34 13.50
N ASN A 164 -26.10 -3.30 12.78
CA ASN A 164 -26.00 -3.53 11.33
C ASN A 164 -26.74 -2.50 10.44
N HIS A 165 -27.24 -1.39 10.98
CA HIS A 165 -27.81 -0.29 10.21
C HIS A 165 -27.01 0.98 10.46
N TYR A 166 -26.23 1.41 9.49
CA TYR A 166 -25.34 2.56 9.64
C TYR A 166 -25.11 3.31 8.33
N LEU A 167 -24.75 4.56 8.47
CA LEU A 167 -24.21 5.44 7.44
C LEU A 167 -22.76 5.75 7.80
N GLN A 168 -21.86 5.65 6.84
CA GLN A 168 -20.44 5.98 7.01
C GLN A 168 -19.97 6.84 5.85
N LEU A 169 -19.38 7.99 6.19
CA LEU A 169 -18.64 8.85 5.28
C LEU A 169 -17.15 8.69 5.59
N PHE A 170 -16.34 8.52 4.56
CA PHE A 170 -14.89 8.39 4.70
C PHE A 170 -14.18 9.14 3.58
N ASP A 171 -13.26 10.02 3.95
CA ASP A 171 -12.37 10.72 3.05
C ASP A 171 -10.92 10.29 3.27
N ASN A 172 -10.19 10.12 2.19
CA ASN A 172 -8.77 9.83 2.22
C ASN A 172 -8.05 10.69 1.18
N PHE A 173 -7.11 11.47 1.65
CA PHE A 173 -6.22 12.29 0.84
C PHE A 173 -4.81 11.70 0.88
N TYR A 174 -4.21 11.56 -0.28
CA TYR A 174 -2.84 11.11 -0.47
C TYR A 174 -2.06 12.05 -1.37
N TYR A 175 -0.85 12.36 -0.96
CA TYR A 175 0.12 13.10 -1.76
C TYR A 175 1.49 12.46 -1.65
N ALA A 176 2.22 12.31 -2.76
CA ALA A 176 3.62 11.90 -2.75
C ALA A 176 4.43 12.61 -3.81
N GLY A 177 5.58 13.12 -3.42
CA GLY A 177 6.62 13.56 -4.32
C GLY A 177 7.67 12.46 -4.50
N ASN A 178 7.94 12.09 -5.74
CA ASN A 178 8.88 11.04 -6.10
C ASN A 178 10.03 11.62 -6.92
N LYS A 179 11.26 11.27 -6.55
CA LYS A 179 12.47 11.69 -7.26
C LYS A 179 13.40 10.49 -7.46
N PRO A 180 13.11 9.59 -8.41
CA PRO A 180 14.02 8.52 -8.78
C PRO A 180 15.23 9.08 -9.53
N THR A 181 16.41 8.54 -9.24
CA THR A 181 17.65 8.79 -9.98
C THR A 181 18.22 7.43 -10.36
N ASN A 182 18.50 7.24 -11.62
CA ASN A 182 19.09 6.04 -12.19
C ASN A 182 20.44 6.40 -12.82
N ASN A 183 21.50 5.83 -12.29
CA ASN A 183 22.83 5.96 -12.82
C ASN A 183 23.25 4.59 -13.36
N SER A 184 23.65 4.52 -14.63
CA SER A 184 24.17 3.31 -15.22
C SER A 184 25.53 3.56 -15.88
N CYS A 185 26.38 2.56 -15.77
CA CYS A 185 27.63 2.45 -16.51
C CYS A 185 27.56 1.15 -17.31
N THR A 186 27.74 1.23 -18.61
CA THR A 186 27.77 0.07 -19.49
C THR A 186 29.10 -0.01 -20.19
N ASP A 187 29.80 -1.10 -19.99
CA ASP A 187 31.03 -1.46 -20.68
C ASP A 187 30.67 -2.32 -21.87
N LEU A 188 31.11 -1.92 -23.05
CA LEU A 188 31.01 -2.66 -24.31
C LEU A 188 32.38 -3.22 -24.71
N TYR A 189 32.44 -4.50 -24.96
CA TYR A 189 33.60 -5.21 -25.50
C TYR A 189 33.18 -5.84 -26.81
N GLU A 190 33.82 -5.44 -27.90
CA GLU A 190 33.60 -6.02 -29.23
C GLU A 190 34.95 -6.13 -29.98
N SER A 191 35.47 -7.36 -30.15
CA SER A 191 36.77 -7.61 -30.73
C SER A 191 37.90 -6.78 -30.08
N ASP A 192 38.43 -5.77 -30.76
CA ASP A 192 39.46 -4.86 -30.25
C ASP A 192 38.91 -3.52 -29.77
N LEU A 193 37.58 -3.36 -29.76
CA LEU A 193 36.90 -2.15 -29.31
C LEU A 193 36.47 -2.28 -27.83
N TYR A 194 36.85 -1.31 -27.03
CA TYR A 194 36.31 -1.08 -25.69
C TYR A 194 35.66 0.30 -25.63
N GLU A 195 34.42 0.34 -25.24
CA GLU A 195 33.67 1.59 -25.05
C GLU A 195 32.94 1.56 -23.73
N GLN A 196 32.90 2.71 -23.03
CA GLN A 196 32.20 2.85 -21.79
C GLN A 196 31.17 3.98 -21.89
N VAL A 197 29.91 3.67 -21.59
CA VAL A 197 28.79 4.62 -21.63
C VAL A 197 28.25 4.85 -20.25
N PHE A 198 28.24 6.12 -19.84
CA PHE A 198 27.62 6.57 -18.61
C PHE A 198 26.28 7.24 -18.91
N THR A 199 25.26 6.86 -18.15
CA THR A 199 23.93 7.45 -18.29
C THR A 199 23.40 7.82 -16.90
N GLU A 200 22.92 9.05 -16.77
CA GLU A 200 22.20 9.50 -15.58
C GLU A 200 20.81 9.97 -15.99
N ILE A 201 19.79 9.37 -15.38
CA ILE A 201 18.38 9.74 -15.59
C ILE A 201 17.79 10.13 -14.26
N THR A 202 17.38 11.36 -14.12
CA THR A 202 16.64 11.86 -12.96
C THR A 202 15.25 12.29 -13.38
N SER A 203 14.24 11.74 -12.73
CA SER A 203 12.84 12.13 -12.92
C SER A 203 12.32 12.82 -11.66
N ASN A 204 11.31 13.66 -11.81
CA ASN A 204 10.60 14.29 -10.70
C ASN A 204 9.13 14.30 -11.04
N TYR A 205 8.31 13.63 -10.23
CA TYR A 205 6.87 13.59 -10.43
C TYR A 205 6.14 13.56 -9.09
N ASN A 206 4.94 14.13 -9.10
CA ASN A 206 4.06 14.16 -7.95
C ASN A 206 2.83 13.31 -8.23
N GLU A 207 2.38 12.61 -7.22
CA GLU A 207 1.16 11.83 -7.21
C GLU A 207 0.19 12.46 -6.20
N ARG A 208 -1.04 12.68 -6.62
CA ARG A 208 -2.09 13.22 -5.76
C ARG A 208 -3.36 12.42 -5.99
N ASN A 209 -3.96 11.97 -4.92
CA ASN A 209 -5.23 11.24 -4.95
C ASN A 209 -6.11 11.73 -3.80
N ASN A 210 -7.40 11.89 -4.07
CA ASN A 210 -8.42 12.08 -3.04
C ASN A 210 -9.57 11.14 -3.32
N ARG A 211 -10.07 10.45 -2.28
CA ARG A 211 -11.15 9.50 -2.40
C ARG A 211 -12.16 9.70 -1.28
N LEU A 212 -13.34 10.18 -1.66
CA LEU A 212 -14.49 10.26 -0.80
C LEU A 212 -15.38 9.02 -1.03
N ASN A 213 -15.76 8.34 0.06
CA ASN A 213 -16.63 7.18 0.02
C ASN A 213 -17.82 7.40 0.96
N LEU A 214 -19.01 7.05 0.50
CA LEU A 214 -20.22 7.01 1.29
C LEU A 214 -20.75 5.58 1.30
N PHE A 215 -20.93 5.03 2.50
CA PHE A 215 -21.49 3.69 2.70
C PHE A 215 -22.77 3.80 3.48
N TYR A 216 -23.80 3.14 2.97
CA TYR A 216 -25.05 2.97 3.67
C TYR A 216 -25.36 1.48 3.78
N ASN A 217 -25.40 0.97 4.98
CA ASN A 217 -25.73 -0.43 5.25
C ASN A 217 -27.13 -0.52 5.84
N LEU A 218 -28.07 -1.06 5.07
CA LEU A 218 -29.45 -1.28 5.48
C LEU A 218 -29.72 -2.79 5.58
N PRO A 219 -30.06 -3.32 6.77
CA PRO A 219 -30.53 -4.69 6.91
C PRO A 219 -31.97 -4.79 6.38
N LEU A 220 -32.15 -5.50 5.26
CA LEU A 220 -33.50 -5.68 4.65
C LEU A 220 -34.34 -6.74 5.36
N TRP A 221 -33.70 -7.81 5.86
CA TRP A 221 -34.26 -8.87 6.69
C TRP A 221 -33.16 -9.42 7.60
N LYS A 222 -33.54 -10.35 8.53
CA LYS A 222 -32.57 -10.89 9.51
C LYS A 222 -31.24 -11.37 8.92
N ASP A 223 -31.20 -11.75 7.63
CA ASP A 223 -30.01 -12.29 6.97
C ASP A 223 -29.68 -11.64 5.61
N SER A 224 -30.39 -10.58 5.19
CA SER A 224 -30.12 -9.89 3.92
C SER A 224 -29.52 -8.51 4.15
N ARG A 225 -28.55 -8.16 3.32
CA ARG A 225 -27.89 -6.84 3.31
C ARG A 225 -27.96 -6.27 1.90
N LEU A 226 -28.41 -5.02 1.78
CA LEU A 226 -28.11 -4.15 0.65
C LEU A 226 -26.88 -3.32 1.02
N GLU A 227 -25.81 -3.51 0.29
CA GLU A 227 -24.59 -2.69 0.37
C GLU A 227 -24.43 -1.84 -0.88
#